data_777ed7ef0cbe6baf8afe1c9c9a6cf072
#
_entry.id   777ed7ef0cbe6baf8afe1c9c9a6cf072
#
_cell.length_a   1.000
_cell.length_b   1.000
_cell.length_c   1.000
_cell.angle_alpha   90.00
_cell.angle_beta   90.00
_cell.angle_gamma   90.00
#
_symmetry.space_group_name_H-M   'P 1'
#
loop_
_entity.id
_entity.type
_entity.pdbx_description
1 polymer ?
#
loop_
_entity_poly.entity_id
_entity_poly.type
_entity_poly.pdbx_seq_one_letter_code
_entity_poly.pdbx_strand_id
1 'polypeptide(L)'
;MKILKLDKFDQIGIIVRDIERSSKYLGNLLDFKDKLQLVEQTNTVLYKGKEVTFKMKKIMQNFGGKQFEVIELIESNGDHLYSEFIKDGKEGIHHLGIYTKEADELIENFKNEYDIRVIQTGKYGKVKFVYLDTIDLLGFYIELISF
;
A
#
# COMPACT_ATOMS: atom_id res chain seq x y z
N MET A 1 23.85 6.06 -18.57
CA MET A 1 22.44 6.11 -18.14
C MET A 1 22.36 6.37 -16.64
N LYS A 2 21.51 7.32 -16.24
CA LYS A 2 21.30 7.58 -14.82
C LYS A 2 20.36 6.51 -14.25
N ILE A 3 20.80 5.81 -13.22
CA ILE A 3 19.94 4.86 -12.50
C ILE A 3 19.14 5.65 -11.46
N LEU A 4 17.83 5.60 -11.57
CA LEU A 4 16.93 6.28 -10.64
C LEU A 4 16.85 5.51 -9.33
N LYS A 5 16.80 6.24 -8.24
CA LYS A 5 16.62 5.69 -6.90
C LYS A 5 15.52 6.45 -6.17
N LEU A 6 14.88 5.77 -5.25
CA LEU A 6 13.92 6.42 -4.35
C LEU A 6 14.71 7.03 -3.18
N ASP A 7 14.47 8.30 -2.89
CA ASP A 7 15.21 9.06 -1.88
C ASP A 7 14.35 9.40 -0.66
N LYS A 8 13.10 8.95 -0.64
CA LYS A 8 12.16 9.20 0.46
C LYS A 8 11.05 8.16 0.44
N PHE A 9 10.28 8.11 1.51
CA PHE A 9 8.94 7.52 1.50
C PHE A 9 7.98 8.46 2.24
N ASP A 10 6.71 8.38 1.90
CA ASP A 10 5.67 9.27 2.42
C ASP A 10 4.63 8.53 3.26
N GLN A 11 4.48 7.23 3.04
CA GLN A 11 3.42 6.42 3.62
C GLN A 11 3.95 5.07 4.09
N ILE A 12 3.44 4.59 5.23
CA ILE A 12 3.62 3.21 5.68
C ILE A 12 2.25 2.56 5.67
N GLY A 13 2.11 1.47 4.90
CA GLY A 13 0.88 0.69 4.84
C GLY A 13 1.01 -0.57 5.69
N ILE A 14 0.00 -0.81 6.52
CA ILE A 14 -0.02 -1.91 7.47
C ILE A 14 -1.33 -2.68 7.27
N ILE A 15 -1.23 -4.00 7.11
CA ILE A 15 -2.39 -4.88 6.97
C ILE A 15 -2.59 -5.59 8.31
N VAL A 16 -3.80 -5.53 8.83
CA VAL A 16 -4.19 -6.17 10.09
C VAL A 16 -5.43 -7.02 9.88
N ARG A 17 -5.62 -8.02 10.74
CA ARG A 17 -6.80 -8.90 10.69
C ARG A 17 -8.01 -8.33 11.43
N ASP A 18 -7.77 -7.43 12.38
CA ASP A 18 -8.81 -6.80 13.20
C ASP A 18 -8.44 -5.36 13.47
N ILE A 19 -8.93 -4.46 12.63
CA ILE A 19 -8.57 -3.04 12.69
C ILE A 19 -9.17 -2.34 13.91
N GLU A 20 -10.32 -2.80 14.41
CA GLU A 20 -10.92 -2.20 15.59
C GLU A 20 -10.06 -2.45 16.82
N ARG A 21 -9.54 -3.67 16.96
CA ARG A 21 -8.58 -4.01 17.99
C ARG A 21 -7.28 -3.22 17.81
N SER A 22 -6.73 -3.21 16.61
CA SER A 22 -5.49 -2.50 16.31
C SER A 22 -5.62 -1.00 16.58
N SER A 23 -6.75 -0.38 16.23
CA SER A 23 -6.96 1.05 16.42
C SER A 23 -6.96 1.43 17.90
N LYS A 24 -7.52 0.56 18.75
CA LYS A 24 -7.51 0.78 20.21
C LYS A 24 -6.08 0.86 20.75
N TYR A 25 -5.25 -0.11 20.38
CA TYR A 25 -3.86 -0.13 20.83
C TYR A 25 -3.03 1.00 20.20
N LEU A 26 -3.26 1.30 18.93
CA LEU A 26 -2.62 2.44 18.28
C LEU A 26 -2.91 3.74 19.03
N GLY A 27 -4.18 3.99 19.35
CA GLY A 27 -4.57 5.19 20.09
C GLY A 27 -4.03 5.23 21.53
N ASN A 28 -3.78 4.07 22.13
CA ASN A 28 -3.23 4.00 23.48
C ASN A 28 -1.70 4.15 23.51
N LEU A 29 -1.02 3.70 22.45
CA LEU A 29 0.44 3.64 22.42
C LEU A 29 1.08 4.81 21.68
N LEU A 30 0.39 5.35 20.67
CA LEU A 30 0.92 6.42 19.84
C LEU A 30 0.10 7.68 20.02
N ASP A 31 0.78 8.80 20.12
CA ASP A 31 0.16 10.11 20.35
C ASP A 31 -0.17 10.77 19.00
N PHE A 32 -1.32 10.40 18.42
CA PHE A 32 -1.81 11.02 17.19
C PHE A 32 -2.43 12.38 17.50
N LYS A 33 -2.17 13.37 16.65
CA LYS A 33 -2.71 14.72 16.81
C LYS A 33 -4.21 14.76 16.64
N ASP A 34 -4.75 13.97 15.70
CA ASP A 34 -6.16 13.95 15.39
C ASP A 34 -6.77 12.62 15.82
N LYS A 35 -8.09 12.64 16.06
CA LYS A 35 -8.82 11.43 16.41
C LYS A 35 -8.76 10.44 15.25
N LEU A 36 -8.49 9.16 15.56
CA LEU A 36 -8.49 8.10 14.57
C LEU A 36 -9.90 7.91 14.01
N GLN A 37 -10.02 7.95 12.69
CA GLN A 37 -11.28 7.71 11.99
C GLN A 37 -11.18 6.45 11.16
N LEU A 38 -12.12 5.54 11.39
CA LEU A 38 -12.25 4.30 10.63
C LEU A 38 -13.20 4.56 9.47
N VAL A 39 -12.74 4.34 8.25
CA VAL A 39 -13.57 4.51 7.05
C VAL A 39 -13.62 3.21 6.25
N GLU A 40 -14.70 3.00 5.53
CA GLU A 40 -14.82 1.90 4.58
C GLU A 40 -14.56 2.43 3.17
N GLN A 41 -13.90 1.62 2.36
CA GLN A 41 -13.56 1.98 0.99
C GLN A 41 -13.61 0.74 0.11
N THR A 42 -14.16 0.91 -1.09
CA THR A 42 -14.17 -0.14 -2.12
C THR A 42 -13.24 0.29 -3.24
N ASN A 43 -12.33 -0.59 -3.62
CA ASN A 43 -11.37 -0.34 -4.70
C ASN A 43 -11.47 -1.43 -5.76
N THR A 44 -11.22 -1.02 -7.02
CA THR A 44 -11.03 -1.96 -8.13
C THR A 44 -9.59 -1.79 -8.62
N VAL A 45 -8.90 -2.90 -8.74
CA VAL A 45 -7.48 -2.93 -9.11
C VAL A 45 -7.26 -3.94 -10.23
N LEU A 46 -6.11 -3.82 -10.91
CA LEU A 46 -5.61 -4.88 -11.78
C LEU A 46 -4.47 -5.58 -11.04
N TYR A 47 -4.70 -6.83 -10.71
CA TYR A 47 -3.70 -7.68 -10.04
C TYR A 47 -3.24 -8.75 -11.01
N LYS A 48 -1.96 -8.68 -11.39
CA LYS A 48 -1.38 -9.57 -12.42
C LYS A 48 -2.22 -9.57 -13.70
N GLY A 49 -2.72 -8.38 -14.07
CA GLY A 49 -3.54 -8.18 -15.27
C GLY A 49 -5.01 -8.55 -15.13
N LYS A 50 -5.45 -9.01 -13.97
CA LYS A 50 -6.84 -9.41 -13.71
C LYS A 50 -7.54 -8.39 -12.84
N GLU A 51 -8.74 -7.98 -13.21
CA GLU A 51 -9.54 -7.03 -12.44
C GLU A 51 -10.09 -7.68 -11.17
N VAL A 52 -9.89 -7.02 -10.03
CA VAL A 52 -10.37 -7.45 -8.72
C VAL A 52 -10.98 -6.26 -8.00
N THR A 53 -12.15 -6.46 -7.41
CA THR A 53 -12.82 -5.46 -6.57
C THR A 53 -12.85 -5.97 -5.15
N PHE A 54 -12.44 -5.11 -4.22
CA PHE A 54 -12.42 -5.47 -2.80
C PHE A 54 -12.89 -4.31 -1.93
N LYS A 55 -13.35 -4.64 -0.75
CA LYS A 55 -13.80 -3.69 0.27
C LYS A 55 -12.87 -3.80 1.47
N MET A 56 -12.47 -2.65 2.00
CA MET A 56 -11.58 -2.58 3.16
C MET A 56 -12.08 -1.54 4.16
N LYS A 57 -11.67 -1.73 5.41
CA LYS A 57 -11.70 -0.70 6.43
C LYS A 57 -10.30 -0.13 6.54
N LYS A 58 -10.19 1.17 6.71
CA LYS A 58 -8.86 1.78 6.87
C LYS A 58 -8.88 2.96 7.84
N ILE A 59 -7.71 3.18 8.41
CA ILE A 59 -7.36 4.37 9.17
C ILE A 59 -6.20 5.03 8.45
N MET A 60 -6.32 6.32 8.17
CA MET A 60 -5.24 7.10 7.58
C MET A 60 -4.95 8.26 8.52
N GLN A 61 -3.69 8.40 8.96
CA GLN A 61 -3.30 9.39 9.94
C GLN A 61 -1.88 9.87 9.66
N ASN A 62 -1.62 11.15 9.88
CA ASN A 62 -0.26 11.66 9.85
C ASN A 62 0.41 11.37 11.19
N PHE A 63 1.60 10.79 11.16
CA PHE A 63 2.37 10.47 12.35
C PHE A 63 3.85 10.57 12.05
N GLY A 64 4.56 11.41 12.81
CA GLY A 64 6.00 11.58 12.64
C GLY A 64 6.41 12.09 11.26
N GLY A 65 5.56 12.87 10.61
CA GLY A 65 5.82 13.40 9.27
C GLY A 65 5.52 12.41 8.13
N LYS A 66 4.92 11.26 8.43
CA LYS A 66 4.56 10.25 7.44
C LYS A 66 3.06 9.98 7.51
N GLN A 67 2.50 9.47 6.42
CA GLN A 67 1.15 8.91 6.44
C GLN A 67 1.22 7.49 7.00
N PHE A 68 0.37 7.22 7.97
CA PHE A 68 0.25 5.92 8.61
C PHE A 68 -1.09 5.34 8.17
N GLU A 69 -1.06 4.30 7.33
CA GLU A 69 -2.26 3.68 6.78
C GLU A 69 -2.41 2.27 7.34
N VAL A 70 -3.51 2.02 8.04
CA VAL A 70 -3.82 0.69 8.58
C VAL A 70 -5.06 0.18 7.87
N ILE A 71 -5.01 -1.05 7.39
CA ILE A 71 -6.04 -1.64 6.53
C ILE A 71 -6.44 -3.01 7.04
N GLU A 72 -7.77 -3.24 7.09
CA GLU A 72 -8.34 -4.58 7.23
C GLU A 72 -9.14 -4.89 5.98
N LEU A 73 -8.85 -6.03 5.33
CA LEU A 73 -9.62 -6.52 4.20
C LEU A 73 -10.95 -7.11 4.71
N ILE A 74 -12.09 -6.64 4.16
CA ILE A 74 -13.40 -7.10 4.54
C ILE A 74 -13.88 -8.20 3.59
N GLU A 75 -13.84 -7.94 2.28
CA GLU A 75 -14.25 -8.89 1.27
C GLU A 75 -13.55 -8.61 -0.05
N SER A 76 -13.42 -9.62 -0.88
CA SER A 76 -12.79 -9.53 -2.19
C SER A 76 -13.40 -10.54 -3.15
N ASN A 77 -13.58 -10.16 -4.42
CA ASN A 77 -14.07 -11.08 -5.43
C ASN A 77 -12.96 -11.85 -6.15
N GLY A 78 -11.73 -11.73 -5.70
CA GLY A 78 -10.59 -12.44 -6.26
C GLY A 78 -9.31 -12.15 -5.50
N ASP A 79 -8.22 -12.75 -5.94
CA ASP A 79 -6.91 -12.59 -5.32
C ASP A 79 -6.30 -11.23 -5.71
N HIS A 80 -5.69 -10.57 -4.73
CA HIS A 80 -4.95 -9.33 -4.90
C HIS A 80 -3.89 -9.21 -3.79
N LEU A 81 -3.13 -8.12 -3.76
CA LEU A 81 -2.00 -8.00 -2.84
C LEU A 81 -2.37 -8.18 -1.37
N TYR A 82 -3.48 -7.59 -0.92
CA TYR A 82 -3.87 -7.71 0.49
C TYR A 82 -4.33 -9.13 0.83
N SER A 83 -5.17 -9.75 -0.03
CA SER A 83 -5.66 -11.10 0.21
C SER A 83 -4.54 -12.13 0.20
N GLU A 84 -3.58 -12.01 -0.71
CA GLU A 84 -2.43 -12.91 -0.78
C GLU A 84 -1.54 -12.78 0.46
N PHE A 85 -1.31 -11.56 0.92
CA PHE A 85 -0.53 -11.30 2.12
C PHE A 85 -1.11 -12.01 3.35
N ILE A 86 -2.44 -11.91 3.52
CA ILE A 86 -3.15 -12.55 4.61
C ILE A 86 -3.15 -14.08 4.46
N LYS A 87 -3.38 -14.60 3.25
CA LYS A 87 -3.32 -16.04 2.96
C LYS A 87 -1.96 -16.64 3.30
N ASP A 88 -0.88 -15.89 3.07
CA ASP A 88 0.47 -16.32 3.40
C ASP A 88 0.76 -16.28 4.91
N GLY A 89 -0.25 -15.97 5.72
CA GLY A 89 -0.12 -15.89 7.18
C GLY A 89 0.57 -14.63 7.67
N LYS A 90 0.73 -13.63 6.80
CA LYS A 90 1.41 -12.37 7.14
C LYS A 90 0.44 -11.34 7.69
N GLU A 91 0.95 -10.48 8.56
CA GLU A 91 0.26 -9.35 9.16
C GLU A 91 1.30 -8.31 9.52
N GLY A 92 0.95 -7.02 9.45
CA GLY A 92 1.89 -5.94 9.77
C GLY A 92 2.28 -5.12 8.54
N ILE A 93 3.52 -4.65 8.49
CA ILE A 93 3.98 -3.75 7.43
C ILE A 93 3.87 -4.45 6.08
N HIS A 94 3.13 -3.83 5.17
CA HIS A 94 2.84 -4.35 3.84
C HIS A 94 3.55 -3.57 2.75
N HIS A 95 3.55 -2.25 2.84
CA HIS A 95 4.16 -1.42 1.80
C HIS A 95 4.68 -0.10 2.33
N LEU A 96 5.64 0.46 1.59
CA LEU A 96 6.04 1.86 1.69
C LEU A 96 5.51 2.58 0.46
N GLY A 97 4.77 3.66 0.68
CA GLY A 97 4.22 4.48 -0.39
C GLY A 97 5.07 5.73 -0.65
N ILE A 98 5.29 6.04 -1.90
CA ILE A 98 6.07 7.19 -2.33
C ILE A 98 5.22 8.03 -3.28
N TYR A 99 5.00 9.31 -2.94
CA TYR A 99 4.39 10.27 -3.86
C TYR A 99 5.43 10.72 -4.87
N THR A 100 5.13 10.56 -6.15
CA THR A 100 6.07 10.90 -7.21
C THR A 100 5.35 11.34 -8.48
N LYS A 101 5.98 12.24 -9.23
CA LYS A 101 5.56 12.64 -10.58
C LYS A 101 6.30 11.83 -11.66
N GLU A 102 7.26 10.99 -11.24
CA GLU A 102 8.15 10.24 -12.13
C GLU A 102 7.85 8.74 -12.13
N ALA A 103 6.59 8.36 -11.83
CA ALA A 103 6.22 6.95 -11.69
C ALA A 103 6.57 6.12 -12.92
N ASP A 104 6.24 6.61 -14.11
CA ASP A 104 6.48 5.87 -15.36
C ASP A 104 7.98 5.64 -15.61
N GLU A 105 8.81 6.64 -15.35
CA GLU A 105 10.26 6.53 -15.49
C GLU A 105 10.85 5.56 -14.49
N LEU A 106 10.39 5.59 -13.23
CA LEU A 106 10.81 4.69 -12.17
C LEU A 106 10.44 3.25 -12.50
N ILE A 107 9.20 3.02 -12.97
CA ILE A 107 8.72 1.70 -13.36
C ILE A 107 9.61 1.10 -14.44
N GLU A 108 9.86 1.87 -15.50
CA GLU A 108 10.69 1.40 -16.62
C GLU A 108 12.13 1.14 -16.17
N ASN A 109 12.70 2.04 -15.38
CA ASN A 109 14.06 1.90 -14.88
C ASN A 109 14.22 0.65 -14.00
N PHE A 110 13.31 0.40 -13.08
CA PHE A 110 13.40 -0.75 -12.19
C PHE A 110 13.19 -2.07 -12.93
N LYS A 111 12.33 -2.07 -13.95
CA LYS A 111 12.15 -3.24 -14.82
C LYS A 111 13.41 -3.56 -15.60
N ASN A 112 14.01 -2.55 -16.24
CA ASN A 112 15.17 -2.74 -17.10
C ASN A 112 16.44 -3.09 -16.31
N GLU A 113 16.66 -2.44 -15.17
CA GLU A 113 17.89 -2.62 -14.39
C GLU A 113 17.82 -3.80 -13.44
N TYR A 114 16.66 -4.11 -12.88
CA TYR A 114 16.53 -5.09 -11.79
C TYR A 114 15.48 -6.17 -12.04
N ASP A 115 14.79 -6.14 -13.17
CA ASP A 115 13.66 -7.03 -13.47
C ASP A 115 12.56 -6.98 -12.39
N ILE A 116 12.42 -5.83 -11.76
CA ILE A 116 11.32 -5.56 -10.81
C ILE A 116 10.11 -5.06 -11.61
N ARG A 117 9.01 -5.79 -11.54
CA ARG A 117 7.83 -5.53 -12.35
C ARG A 117 6.68 -5.00 -11.53
N VAL A 118 5.75 -4.34 -12.21
CA VAL A 118 4.47 -3.95 -11.62
C VAL A 118 3.63 -5.20 -11.39
N ILE A 119 3.07 -5.33 -10.19
CA ILE A 119 2.23 -6.46 -9.83
C ILE A 119 0.75 -6.06 -9.68
N GLN A 120 0.48 -4.83 -9.26
CA GLN A 120 -0.89 -4.34 -9.08
C GLN A 120 -0.95 -2.85 -9.40
N THR A 121 -2.04 -2.43 -10.07
CA THR A 121 -2.32 -1.03 -10.35
C THR A 121 -3.76 -0.70 -9.99
N GLY A 122 -4.01 0.57 -9.67
CA GLY A 122 -5.36 1.03 -9.40
C GLY A 122 -5.47 2.53 -9.42
N LYS A 123 -6.71 2.99 -9.31
CA LYS A 123 -7.05 4.41 -9.22
C LYS A 123 -8.11 4.61 -8.16
N TYR A 124 -8.01 5.72 -7.46
CA TYR A 124 -9.06 6.20 -6.56
C TYR A 124 -9.21 7.71 -6.78
N GLY A 125 -10.28 8.11 -7.47
CA GLY A 125 -10.42 9.49 -7.93
C GLY A 125 -9.31 9.84 -8.93
N LYS A 126 -8.55 10.89 -8.64
CA LYS A 126 -7.42 11.34 -9.46
C LYS A 126 -6.11 10.66 -9.09
N VAL A 127 -6.10 9.89 -8.00
CA VAL A 127 -4.90 9.22 -7.51
C VAL A 127 -4.71 7.91 -8.25
N LYS A 128 -3.49 7.70 -8.77
CA LYS A 128 -3.07 6.43 -9.36
C LYS A 128 -2.06 5.79 -8.44
N PHE A 129 -2.16 4.50 -8.25
CA PHE A 129 -1.20 3.75 -7.45
C PHE A 129 -0.72 2.50 -8.18
N VAL A 130 0.57 2.25 -8.05
CA VAL A 130 1.26 1.15 -8.70
C VAL A 130 2.12 0.45 -7.66
N TYR A 131 1.92 -0.85 -7.50
CA TYR A 131 2.73 -1.68 -6.61
C TYR A 131 3.78 -2.42 -7.42
N LEU A 132 5.02 -2.32 -6.98
CA LEU A 132 6.15 -3.05 -7.54
C LEU A 132 6.35 -4.36 -6.77
N ASP A 133 6.69 -5.42 -7.49
CA ASP A 133 6.84 -6.77 -6.92
C ASP A 133 8.17 -6.92 -6.19
N THR A 134 8.24 -6.35 -4.99
CA THR A 134 9.45 -6.30 -4.18
C THR A 134 9.39 -7.15 -2.90
N ILE A 135 8.28 -7.85 -2.66
CA ILE A 135 8.06 -8.54 -1.38
C ILE A 135 9.14 -9.59 -1.07
N ASP A 136 9.55 -10.38 -2.08
CA ASP A 136 10.57 -11.42 -1.88
C ASP A 136 11.98 -10.84 -1.73
N LEU A 137 12.19 -9.63 -2.26
CA LEU A 137 13.49 -8.97 -2.19
C LEU A 137 13.66 -8.14 -0.91
N LEU A 138 12.61 -7.48 -0.47
CA LEU A 138 12.68 -6.49 0.60
C LEU A 138 11.83 -6.83 1.82
N GLY A 139 10.89 -7.76 1.70
CA GLY A 139 9.94 -8.08 2.78
C GLY A 139 8.72 -7.16 2.81
N PHE A 140 8.62 -6.22 1.89
CA PHE A 140 7.47 -5.32 1.73
C PHE A 140 7.36 -4.90 0.27
N TYR A 141 6.21 -4.36 -0.10
CA TYR A 141 6.00 -3.79 -1.43
C TYR A 141 6.38 -2.31 -1.45
N ILE A 142 6.84 -1.84 -2.60
CA ILE A 142 6.99 -0.42 -2.88
C ILE A 142 5.76 0.01 -3.70
N GLU A 143 5.09 1.05 -3.24
CA GLU A 143 3.94 1.64 -3.92
C GLU A 143 4.30 3.02 -4.45
N LEU A 144 4.12 3.26 -5.74
CA LEU A 144 4.28 4.57 -6.35
C LEU A 144 2.90 5.21 -6.48
N ILE A 145 2.73 6.39 -5.89
CA ILE A 145 1.46 7.12 -5.84
C ILE A 145 1.61 8.42 -6.61
N SER A 146 0.72 8.64 -7.59
CA SER A 146 0.74 9.84 -8.44
C SER A 146 -0.68 10.38 -8.65
N PHE A 147 -0.77 11.67 -8.96
CA PHE A 147 -2.04 12.34 -9.28
C PHE A 147 -1.84 13.51 -10.22
#